data_1061e8bf1ad482ed9638a2fcaea5f935
#
_entry.id   1061e8bf1ad482ed9638a2fcaea5f935
#
_cell.length_a   1.000
_cell.length_b   1.000
_cell.length_c   1.000
_cell.angle_alpha   90.00
_cell.angle_beta   90.00
_cell.angle_gamma   90.00
#
_symmetry.space_group_name_H-M   'P 1'
#
loop_
_entity.id
_entity.type
_entity.pdbx_description
1 polymer ?
#
loop_
_entity_poly.entity_id
_entity_poly.type
_entity_poly.pdbx_seq_one_letter_code
_entity_poly.pdbx_strand_id
1 'polypeptide(L)'
;MQKYVDYGIDALDAYTNKSIGVSNASGPKSMSASVGDLLRQAVTDQMDGFLARHQDYFKGIVENGREISLEFKRFDGFEYYFNDDVEFKGREMEFSSLIRRYIGSIAKNKNFSFNPGENNIDVSQIKIEMEIEEEDLFEEGKFDMVPNDAKKFADKISRFIKKQFGYPSKVSTIGLGKARITVGSK
;
A
#
# COMPACT_ATOMS: atom_id res chain seq x y z
N MET A 1 45.31 20.87 7.02
CA MET A 1 43.88 21.12 6.67
C MET A 1 43.03 20.09 7.37
N GLN A 2 42.03 20.51 8.16
CA GLN A 2 41.08 19.58 8.79
C GLN A 2 40.10 19.03 7.74
N LYS A 3 39.87 17.72 7.78
CA LYS A 3 38.90 17.02 6.93
C LYS A 3 37.73 16.57 7.78
N TYR A 4 36.53 16.56 7.22
CA TYR A 4 35.32 15.96 7.76
C TYR A 4 34.45 15.45 6.61
N VAL A 5 33.45 14.65 6.90
CA VAL A 5 32.53 14.07 5.91
C VAL A 5 31.11 14.30 6.37
N ASP A 6 30.28 14.84 5.49
CA ASP A 6 28.83 14.88 5.67
C ASP A 6 28.19 13.75 4.84
N TYR A 7 27.17 13.12 5.37
CA TYR A 7 26.43 12.08 4.67
C TYR A 7 24.94 12.15 4.95
N GLY A 8 24.15 11.56 4.06
CA GLY A 8 22.72 11.34 4.24
C GLY A 8 22.34 9.94 3.79
N ILE A 9 21.57 9.24 4.60
CA ILE A 9 20.95 7.94 4.27
C ILE A 9 19.45 8.10 4.47
N ASP A 10 18.66 7.71 3.46
CA ASP A 10 17.21 7.63 3.54
C ASP A 10 16.75 6.21 3.18
N ALA A 11 15.99 5.60 4.06
CA ALA A 11 15.37 4.32 3.82
C ALA A 11 13.91 4.54 3.43
N LEU A 12 13.51 3.94 2.32
CA LEU A 12 12.15 4.06 1.79
C LEU A 12 11.41 2.72 1.91
N ASP A 13 10.15 2.80 2.28
CA ASP A 13 9.25 1.66 2.19
C ASP A 13 8.94 1.35 0.71
N ALA A 14 9.30 0.16 0.26
CA ALA A 14 9.11 -0.28 -1.12
C ALA A 14 7.63 -0.37 -1.56
N TYR A 15 6.68 -0.44 -0.62
CA TYR A 15 5.24 -0.49 -0.90
C TYR A 15 4.62 0.90 -1.08
N THR A 16 5.04 1.86 -0.26
CA THR A 16 4.44 3.19 -0.21
C THR A 16 5.33 4.28 -0.77
N ASN A 17 6.63 3.99 -0.95
CA ASN A 17 7.69 4.93 -1.28
C ASN A 17 7.84 6.08 -0.25
N LYS A 18 7.34 5.86 0.97
CA LYS A 18 7.49 6.81 2.09
C LYS A 18 8.83 6.60 2.78
N SER A 19 9.44 7.69 3.25
CA SER A 19 10.63 7.61 4.08
C SER A 19 10.30 6.91 5.41
N ILE A 20 11.07 5.88 5.73
CA ILE A 20 11.00 5.13 6.99
C ILE A 20 11.88 5.82 8.03
N GLY A 21 13.02 6.33 7.60
CA GLY A 21 13.96 6.99 8.48
C GLY A 21 15.11 7.62 7.71
N VAL A 22 15.45 8.83 8.11
CA VAL A 22 16.58 9.58 7.57
C VAL A 22 17.68 9.64 8.63
N SER A 23 18.92 9.43 8.22
CA SER A 23 20.10 9.70 9.02
C SER A 23 21.01 10.66 8.28
N ASN A 24 21.16 11.86 8.82
CA ASN A 24 22.08 12.88 8.32
C ASN A 24 23.03 13.24 9.45
N ALA A 25 24.34 13.16 9.21
CA ALA A 25 25.32 13.57 10.19
C ALA A 25 26.62 14.03 9.55
N SER A 26 27.35 14.84 10.30
CA SER A 26 28.74 15.18 10.01
C SER A 26 29.67 14.28 10.84
N GLY A 27 30.60 13.65 10.17
CA GLY A 27 31.64 12.88 10.84
C GLY A 27 32.62 13.73 11.66
N PRO A 28 33.46 13.08 12.45
CA PRO A 28 34.47 13.77 13.26
C PRO A 28 35.48 14.50 12.37
N LYS A 29 36.01 15.60 12.88
CA LYS A 29 37.09 16.34 12.21
C LYS A 29 38.43 15.69 12.50
N SER A 30 39.25 15.43 11.47
CA SER A 30 40.60 14.87 11.60
C SER A 30 41.58 15.50 10.63
N MET A 31 42.84 15.56 11.01
CA MET A 31 43.96 15.96 10.12
C MET A 31 44.59 14.75 9.44
N SER A 32 44.54 13.58 10.05
CA SER A 32 45.30 12.38 9.63
C SER A 32 44.43 11.25 9.11
N ALA A 33 43.18 11.15 9.52
CA ALA A 33 42.29 10.06 9.08
C ALA A 33 41.99 10.14 7.58
N SER A 34 41.81 8.95 6.96
CA SER A 34 41.31 8.87 5.58
C SER A 34 39.83 9.25 5.51
N VAL A 35 39.38 9.69 4.34
CA VAL A 35 37.95 10.01 4.09
C VAL A 35 37.07 8.78 4.36
N GLY A 36 37.54 7.57 3.98
CA GLY A 36 36.82 6.32 4.21
C GLY A 36 36.66 5.99 5.68
N ASP A 37 37.67 6.26 6.52
CA ASP A 37 37.57 6.01 7.96
C ASP A 37 36.64 7.02 8.63
N LEU A 38 36.67 8.29 8.23
CA LEU A 38 35.76 9.32 8.72
C LEU A 38 34.29 8.98 8.37
N LEU A 39 34.05 8.53 7.13
CA LEU A 39 32.73 8.12 6.72
C LEU A 39 32.23 6.88 7.50
N ARG A 40 33.10 5.87 7.64
CA ARG A 40 32.75 4.65 8.40
C ARG A 40 32.37 5.00 9.85
N GLN A 41 33.17 5.83 10.51
CA GLN A 41 32.89 6.27 11.87
C GLN A 41 31.56 7.04 11.95
N ALA A 42 31.37 8.02 11.06
CA ALA A 42 30.15 8.84 11.03
C ALA A 42 28.88 7.98 10.86
N VAL A 43 28.91 6.97 9.96
CA VAL A 43 27.80 6.04 9.75
C VAL A 43 27.58 5.17 10.98
N THR A 44 28.67 4.59 11.55
CA THR A 44 28.56 3.72 12.72
C THR A 44 27.94 4.44 13.93
N ASP A 45 28.34 5.67 14.18
CA ASP A 45 27.85 6.47 15.31
C ASP A 45 26.32 6.75 15.25
N GLN A 46 25.71 6.65 14.06
CA GLN A 46 24.27 6.89 13.87
C GLN A 46 23.46 5.62 13.61
N MET A 47 24.12 4.47 13.47
CA MET A 47 23.48 3.21 13.02
C MET A 47 22.41 2.74 14.00
N ASP A 48 22.67 2.81 15.30
CA ASP A 48 21.72 2.33 16.31
C ASP A 48 20.38 3.10 16.25
N GLY A 49 20.47 4.44 16.15
CA GLY A 49 19.27 5.27 16.02
C GLY A 49 18.53 5.09 14.70
N PHE A 50 19.28 4.79 13.63
CA PHE A 50 18.69 4.48 12.33
C PHE A 50 17.95 3.13 12.36
N LEU A 51 18.57 2.09 12.92
CA LEU A 51 17.97 0.75 13.06
C LEU A 51 16.75 0.76 14.00
N ALA A 52 16.80 1.51 15.10
CA ALA A 52 15.68 1.64 16.02
C ALA A 52 14.42 2.19 15.32
N ARG A 53 14.56 3.23 14.47
CA ARG A 53 13.44 3.76 13.68
C ARG A 53 12.86 2.74 12.71
N HIS A 54 13.70 1.89 12.10
CA HIS A 54 13.23 0.82 11.23
C HIS A 54 12.45 -0.24 12.01
N GLN A 55 12.95 -0.65 13.17
CA GLN A 55 12.26 -1.60 14.04
C GLN A 55 10.88 -1.09 14.46
N ASP A 56 10.80 0.18 14.87
CA ASP A 56 9.52 0.82 15.24
C ASP A 56 8.56 0.88 14.05
N TYR A 57 9.07 1.20 12.85
CA TYR A 57 8.26 1.20 11.64
C TYR A 57 7.69 -0.18 11.32
N PHE A 58 8.53 -1.23 11.33
CA PHE A 58 8.08 -2.60 11.06
C PHE A 58 7.13 -3.11 12.13
N LYS A 59 7.37 -2.78 13.40
CA LYS A 59 6.43 -3.08 14.48
C LYS A 59 5.08 -2.41 14.22
N GLY A 60 5.08 -1.15 13.81
CA GLY A 60 3.87 -0.43 13.42
C GLY A 60 3.12 -1.10 12.26
N ILE A 61 3.81 -1.69 11.27
CA ILE A 61 3.18 -2.46 10.18
C ILE A 61 2.52 -3.73 10.72
N VAL A 62 3.21 -4.47 11.58
CA VAL A 62 2.65 -5.71 12.19
C VAL A 62 1.40 -5.40 13.00
N GLU A 63 1.43 -4.37 13.81
CA GLU A 63 0.30 -3.98 14.69
C GLU A 63 -0.86 -3.36 13.92
N ASN A 64 -0.56 -2.45 13.00
CA ASN A 64 -1.57 -1.60 12.34
C ASN A 64 -1.90 -2.00 10.90
N GLY A 65 -1.20 -3.00 10.36
CA GLY A 65 -1.31 -3.44 8.97
C GLY A 65 -0.46 -2.62 8.00
N ARG A 66 -0.27 -3.20 6.82
CA ARG A 66 0.48 -2.60 5.71
C ARG A 66 -0.39 -1.61 4.95
N GLU A 67 0.19 -0.47 4.58
CA GLU A 67 -0.49 0.52 3.76
C GLU A 67 -0.42 0.15 2.28
N ILE A 68 -1.57 0.26 1.60
CA ILE A 68 -1.71 0.08 0.15
C ILE A 68 -2.53 1.20 -0.47
N SER A 69 -2.49 1.27 -1.79
CA SER A 69 -3.31 2.18 -2.60
C SER A 69 -4.02 1.43 -3.72
N LEU A 70 -5.22 1.91 -4.09
CA LEU A 70 -5.98 1.39 -5.21
C LEU A 70 -6.35 2.51 -6.16
N GLU A 71 -6.36 2.18 -7.45
CA GLU A 71 -6.87 3.03 -8.51
C GLU A 71 -8.00 2.28 -9.23
N PHE A 72 -9.17 2.87 -9.30
CA PHE A 72 -10.25 2.35 -10.13
C PHE A 72 -10.30 3.16 -11.41
N LYS A 73 -10.48 2.48 -12.51
CA LYS A 73 -10.72 3.09 -13.83
C LYS A 73 -11.93 2.48 -14.48
N ARG A 74 -12.74 3.31 -15.10
CA ARG A 74 -13.79 2.89 -15.99
C ARG A 74 -13.20 2.50 -17.34
N PHE A 75 -13.60 1.38 -17.90
CA PHE A 75 -13.29 1.04 -19.28
C PHE A 75 -14.13 1.89 -20.23
N ASP A 76 -13.53 2.42 -21.31
CA ASP A 76 -14.19 3.40 -22.19
C ASP A 76 -15.50 2.92 -22.82
N GLY A 77 -15.65 1.63 -23.06
CA GLY A 77 -16.88 1.03 -23.59
C GLY A 77 -17.91 0.60 -22.54
N PHE A 78 -17.67 0.91 -21.25
CA PHE A 78 -18.60 0.56 -20.17
C PHE A 78 -19.63 1.67 -19.98
N GLU A 79 -20.91 1.29 -19.92
CA GLU A 79 -22.03 2.26 -19.93
C GLU A 79 -22.23 3.01 -18.60
N TYR A 80 -21.81 2.43 -17.48
CA TYR A 80 -21.97 3.03 -16.15
C TYR A 80 -20.76 3.86 -15.73
N TYR A 81 -21.00 4.94 -15.00
CA TYR A 81 -20.01 5.78 -14.37
C TYR A 81 -19.93 5.50 -12.86
N PHE A 82 -18.86 5.93 -12.21
CA PHE A 82 -18.72 5.69 -10.77
C PHE A 82 -19.66 6.56 -9.90
N ASN A 83 -20.19 7.64 -10.44
CA ASN A 83 -21.20 8.51 -9.82
C ASN A 83 -22.63 8.13 -10.16
N ASP A 84 -22.87 7.10 -10.99
CA ASP A 84 -24.22 6.61 -11.25
C ASP A 84 -24.78 5.87 -10.03
N ASP A 85 -26.09 5.97 -9.85
CA ASP A 85 -26.81 5.21 -8.85
C ASP A 85 -26.95 3.74 -9.29
N VAL A 86 -26.70 2.84 -8.36
CA VAL A 86 -26.86 1.40 -8.52
C VAL A 86 -27.75 0.83 -7.43
N GLU A 87 -28.54 -0.17 -7.77
CA GLU A 87 -29.34 -0.88 -6.78
C GLU A 87 -28.50 -1.90 -6.02
N PHE A 88 -28.50 -1.83 -4.69
CA PHE A 88 -27.87 -2.80 -3.83
C PHE A 88 -28.77 -3.15 -2.65
N LYS A 89 -29.21 -4.40 -2.59
CA LYS A 89 -30.11 -4.93 -1.52
C LYS A 89 -31.37 -4.10 -1.36
N GLY A 90 -32.02 -3.71 -2.47
CA GLY A 90 -33.25 -2.93 -2.48
C GLY A 90 -33.06 -1.45 -2.11
N ARG A 91 -31.86 -0.92 -2.22
CA ARG A 91 -31.55 0.50 -2.00
C ARG A 91 -30.74 1.03 -3.17
N GLU A 92 -31.10 2.21 -3.64
CA GLU A 92 -30.30 2.97 -4.59
C GLU A 92 -29.22 3.74 -3.86
N MET A 93 -28.01 3.70 -4.40
CA MET A 93 -26.88 4.49 -3.91
C MET A 93 -25.82 4.61 -4.99
N GLU A 94 -25.08 5.68 -4.96
CA GLU A 94 -23.97 5.94 -5.85
C GLU A 94 -22.94 4.79 -5.80
N PHE A 95 -22.51 4.31 -6.97
CA PHE A 95 -21.60 3.16 -7.09
C PHE A 95 -20.27 3.40 -6.36
N SER A 96 -19.70 4.62 -6.47
CA SER A 96 -18.49 5.00 -5.73
C SER A 96 -18.68 4.89 -4.22
N SER A 97 -19.81 5.33 -3.69
CA SER A 97 -20.15 5.25 -2.27
C SER A 97 -20.25 3.81 -1.77
N LEU A 98 -20.76 2.91 -2.62
CA LEU A 98 -20.82 1.50 -2.31
C LEU A 98 -19.41 0.86 -2.27
N ILE A 99 -18.56 1.19 -3.26
CA ILE A 99 -17.15 0.76 -3.28
C ILE A 99 -16.44 1.21 -2.00
N ARG A 100 -16.62 2.48 -1.61
CA ARG A 100 -16.04 3.02 -0.35
C ARG A 100 -16.48 2.23 0.87
N ARG A 101 -17.79 1.93 0.98
CA ARG A 101 -18.33 1.14 2.10
C ARG A 101 -17.76 -0.28 2.12
N TYR A 102 -17.64 -0.90 0.95
CA TYR A 102 -17.07 -2.25 0.86
C TYR A 102 -15.59 -2.25 1.26
N ILE A 103 -14.78 -1.30 0.76
CA ILE A 103 -13.39 -1.15 1.19
C ILE A 103 -13.32 -1.00 2.72
N GLY A 104 -14.12 -0.12 3.31
CA GLY A 104 -14.16 0.08 4.76
C GLY A 104 -14.61 -1.15 5.57
N SER A 105 -15.31 -2.10 4.94
CA SER A 105 -15.72 -3.34 5.59
C SER A 105 -14.63 -4.42 5.63
N ILE A 106 -13.67 -4.37 4.68
CA ILE A 106 -12.61 -5.37 4.54
C ILE A 106 -11.21 -4.84 4.87
N ALA A 107 -11.04 -3.52 5.01
CA ALA A 107 -9.79 -2.91 5.45
C ALA A 107 -9.60 -3.04 6.96
N LYS A 108 -8.35 -3.15 7.42
CA LYS A 108 -8.02 -3.17 8.85
C LYS A 108 -8.35 -1.84 9.53
N ASN A 109 -8.16 -0.73 8.84
CA ASN A 109 -8.58 0.59 9.29
C ASN A 109 -9.81 1.09 8.51
N LYS A 110 -10.61 1.94 9.15
CA LYS A 110 -11.77 2.60 8.50
C LYS A 110 -11.44 4.00 7.95
N ASN A 111 -10.27 4.52 8.29
CA ASN A 111 -9.81 5.84 7.88
C ASN A 111 -8.81 5.69 6.73
N PHE A 112 -9.27 5.95 5.53
CA PHE A 112 -8.47 6.00 4.31
C PHE A 112 -8.93 7.17 3.44
N SER A 113 -8.05 7.69 2.59
CA SER A 113 -8.39 8.73 1.63
C SER A 113 -9.14 8.10 0.46
N PHE A 114 -10.27 8.71 0.08
CA PHE A 114 -11.11 8.25 -1.01
C PHE A 114 -11.52 9.44 -1.87
N ASN A 115 -11.01 9.51 -3.10
CA ASN A 115 -11.23 10.59 -4.05
C ASN A 115 -12.02 10.03 -5.24
N PRO A 116 -13.36 10.12 -5.23
CA PRO A 116 -14.18 9.66 -6.34
C PRO A 116 -14.20 10.69 -7.46
N GLY A 117 -14.13 10.20 -8.70
CA GLY A 117 -14.41 10.93 -9.92
C GLY A 117 -15.34 10.09 -10.79
N GLU A 118 -15.86 10.69 -11.85
CA GLU A 118 -16.81 10.07 -12.77
C GLU A 118 -16.22 8.81 -13.45
N ASN A 119 -14.99 8.89 -13.91
CA ASN A 119 -14.30 7.82 -14.66
C ASN A 119 -13.19 7.13 -13.87
N ASN A 120 -12.85 7.64 -12.70
CA ASN A 120 -11.78 7.09 -11.86
C ASN A 120 -12.05 7.30 -10.37
N ILE A 121 -11.50 6.43 -9.53
CA ILE A 121 -11.46 6.61 -8.09
C ILE A 121 -10.03 6.33 -7.63
N ASP A 122 -9.45 7.25 -6.86
CA ASP A 122 -8.17 7.06 -6.21
C ASP A 122 -8.39 6.82 -4.72
N VAL A 123 -7.84 5.72 -4.22
CA VAL A 123 -7.93 5.35 -2.81
C VAL A 123 -6.53 5.13 -2.26
N SER A 124 -6.19 5.80 -1.18
CA SER A 124 -4.89 5.68 -0.52
C SER A 124 -5.01 5.52 0.99
N GLN A 125 -3.90 5.16 1.65
CA GLN A 125 -3.84 4.95 3.09
C GLN A 125 -4.75 3.81 3.59
N ILE A 126 -5.04 2.83 2.72
CA ILE A 126 -5.77 1.63 3.13
C ILE A 126 -4.80 0.74 3.93
N LYS A 127 -5.18 0.37 5.15
CA LYS A 127 -4.42 -0.60 5.95
C LYS A 127 -5.00 -2.00 5.76
N ILE A 128 -4.14 -2.95 5.44
CA ILE A 128 -4.52 -4.37 5.27
C ILE A 128 -3.71 -5.26 6.20
N GLU A 129 -4.25 -6.41 6.55
CA GLU A 129 -3.48 -7.43 7.26
C GLU A 129 -2.31 -7.90 6.39
N MET A 130 -1.20 -8.25 7.02
CA MET A 130 0.00 -8.74 6.33
C MET A 130 -0.24 -10.09 5.65
N GLU A 131 -1.05 -10.92 6.29
CA GLU A 131 -1.42 -12.25 5.85
C GLU A 131 -2.93 -12.42 5.93
N ILE A 132 -3.47 -13.27 5.08
CA ILE A 132 -4.87 -13.68 5.09
C ILE A 132 -4.96 -15.19 4.99
N GLU A 133 -6.02 -15.74 5.55
CA GLU A 133 -6.39 -17.13 5.38
C GLU A 133 -7.02 -17.33 4.00
N GLU A 134 -6.47 -18.25 3.22
CA GLU A 134 -7.01 -18.66 1.92
C GLU A 134 -7.14 -20.19 1.90
N GLU A 135 -8.20 -20.70 1.27
CA GLU A 135 -8.38 -22.12 1.05
C GLU A 135 -7.31 -22.64 0.09
N ASP A 136 -6.67 -23.75 0.46
CA ASP A 136 -5.68 -24.41 -0.38
C ASP A 136 -6.33 -24.89 -1.68
N LEU A 137 -5.68 -24.62 -2.81
CA LEU A 137 -6.22 -24.98 -4.14
C LEU A 137 -6.15 -26.48 -4.43
N PHE A 138 -5.35 -27.23 -3.65
CA PHE A 138 -5.08 -28.64 -3.90
C PHE A 138 -5.62 -29.56 -2.81
N GLU A 139 -5.93 -29.03 -1.63
CA GLU A 139 -6.45 -29.77 -0.48
C GLU A 139 -7.76 -29.13 0.02
N GLU A 140 -8.90 -29.70 -0.35
CA GLU A 140 -10.24 -29.22 0.01
C GLU A 140 -10.40 -29.13 1.54
N GLY A 141 -10.88 -27.99 2.02
CA GLY A 141 -11.10 -27.74 3.43
C GLY A 141 -9.85 -27.41 4.25
N LYS A 142 -8.66 -27.33 3.61
CA LYS A 142 -7.45 -26.83 4.23
C LYS A 142 -7.30 -25.34 3.95
N PHE A 143 -6.88 -24.59 4.95
CA PHE A 143 -6.64 -23.16 4.88
C PHE A 143 -5.20 -22.86 5.25
N ASP A 144 -4.54 -22.03 4.44
CA ASP A 144 -3.17 -21.58 4.68
C ASP A 144 -3.12 -20.06 4.86
N MET A 145 -2.22 -19.62 5.73
CA MET A 145 -1.89 -18.20 5.85
C MET A 145 -1.00 -17.78 4.69
N VAL A 146 -1.49 -16.88 3.87
CA VAL A 146 -0.79 -16.41 2.67
C VAL A 146 -0.55 -14.91 2.73
N PRO A 147 0.58 -14.41 2.19
CA PRO A 147 0.86 -12.98 2.14
C PRO A 147 -0.27 -12.21 1.46
N ASN A 148 -0.70 -11.12 2.08
CA ASN A 148 -1.70 -10.20 1.55
C ASN A 148 -1.01 -8.99 0.94
N ASP A 149 -1.46 -8.57 -0.24
CA ASP A 149 -0.93 -7.43 -0.97
C ASP A 149 -2.06 -6.61 -1.63
N ALA A 150 -1.67 -5.52 -2.31
CA ALA A 150 -2.63 -4.66 -3.00
C ALA A 150 -3.41 -5.40 -4.08
N LYS A 151 -2.79 -6.38 -4.76
CA LYS A 151 -3.46 -7.16 -5.81
C LYS A 151 -4.52 -8.08 -5.22
N LYS A 152 -4.20 -8.87 -4.21
CA LYS A 152 -5.17 -9.76 -3.53
C LYS A 152 -6.33 -8.98 -2.92
N PHE A 153 -6.05 -7.82 -2.32
CA PHE A 153 -7.09 -6.95 -1.81
C PHE A 153 -7.99 -6.42 -2.93
N ALA A 154 -7.41 -5.99 -4.06
CA ALA A 154 -8.15 -5.56 -5.25
C ALA A 154 -8.97 -6.69 -5.88
N ASP A 155 -8.45 -7.93 -5.90
CA ASP A 155 -9.16 -9.11 -6.41
C ASP A 155 -10.43 -9.41 -5.58
N LYS A 156 -10.42 -9.17 -4.26
CA LYS A 156 -11.63 -9.28 -3.41
C LYS A 156 -12.70 -8.27 -3.83
N ILE A 157 -12.29 -7.03 -4.11
CA ILE A 157 -13.21 -5.97 -4.56
C ILE A 157 -13.74 -6.27 -5.96
N SER A 158 -12.88 -6.69 -6.87
CA SER A 158 -13.27 -7.10 -8.23
C SER A 158 -14.31 -8.23 -8.20
N ARG A 159 -14.09 -9.24 -7.38
CA ARG A 159 -15.08 -10.34 -7.17
C ARG A 159 -16.39 -9.84 -6.58
N PHE A 160 -16.37 -8.90 -5.64
CA PHE A 160 -17.56 -8.27 -5.11
C PHE A 160 -18.35 -7.54 -6.20
N ILE A 161 -17.69 -6.69 -6.99
CA ILE A 161 -18.31 -5.94 -8.10
C ILE A 161 -18.96 -6.90 -9.10
N LYS A 162 -18.23 -7.94 -9.53
CA LYS A 162 -18.73 -8.95 -10.46
C LYS A 162 -19.93 -9.73 -9.90
N LYS A 163 -19.85 -10.14 -8.62
CA LYS A 163 -20.91 -10.94 -7.99
C LYS A 163 -22.18 -10.14 -7.75
N GLN A 164 -22.08 -8.86 -7.39
CA GLN A 164 -23.25 -8.06 -7.02
C GLN A 164 -23.91 -7.38 -8.21
N PHE A 165 -23.14 -6.96 -9.21
CA PHE A 165 -23.63 -6.16 -10.35
C PHE A 165 -23.47 -6.84 -11.71
N GLY A 166 -22.77 -7.97 -11.76
CA GLY A 166 -22.43 -8.59 -13.04
C GLY A 166 -21.37 -7.82 -13.84
N TYR A 167 -20.83 -6.74 -13.32
CA TYR A 167 -19.88 -5.89 -14.04
C TYR A 167 -18.52 -6.60 -14.12
N PRO A 168 -18.03 -6.87 -15.34
CA PRO A 168 -16.70 -7.45 -15.50
C PRO A 168 -15.64 -6.47 -14.98
N SER A 169 -14.59 -6.99 -14.39
CA SER A 169 -13.50 -6.16 -13.92
C SER A 169 -12.18 -6.92 -13.98
N LYS A 170 -11.11 -6.18 -14.27
CA LYS A 170 -9.75 -6.71 -14.38
C LYS A 170 -8.84 -6.02 -13.38
N VAL A 171 -8.07 -6.81 -12.65
CA VAL A 171 -7.07 -6.30 -11.70
C VAL A 171 -5.68 -6.36 -12.32
N SER A 172 -4.92 -5.30 -12.17
CA SER A 172 -3.51 -5.21 -12.55
C SER A 172 -2.67 -4.62 -11.43
N THR A 173 -1.44 -5.10 -11.28
CA THR A 173 -0.47 -4.55 -10.34
C THR A 173 0.24 -3.35 -10.97
N ILE A 174 0.36 -2.25 -10.22
CA ILE A 174 1.13 -1.06 -10.64
C ILE A 174 2.46 -1.00 -9.90
N GLY A 175 2.54 -1.59 -8.73
CA GLY A 175 3.71 -1.67 -7.86
C GLY A 175 3.43 -2.58 -6.68
N LEU A 176 4.38 -2.75 -5.76
CA LEU A 176 4.22 -3.65 -4.61
C LEU A 176 3.01 -3.30 -3.75
N GLY A 177 2.79 -2.00 -3.51
CA GLY A 177 1.69 -1.50 -2.67
C GLY A 177 0.55 -0.86 -3.45
N LYS A 178 0.50 -0.96 -4.79
CA LYS A 178 -0.53 -0.33 -5.61
C LYS A 178 -1.11 -1.27 -6.65
N ALA A 179 -2.44 -1.35 -6.71
CA ALA A 179 -3.16 -2.10 -7.73
C ALA A 179 -4.21 -1.21 -8.43
N ARG A 180 -4.56 -1.60 -9.66
CA ARG A 180 -5.61 -0.97 -10.46
C ARG A 180 -6.72 -1.97 -10.73
N ILE A 181 -7.96 -1.51 -10.58
CA ILE A 181 -9.18 -2.23 -10.94
C ILE A 181 -9.82 -1.50 -12.12
N THR A 182 -9.83 -2.14 -13.30
CA THR A 182 -10.53 -1.59 -14.46
C THR A 182 -11.90 -2.23 -14.53
N VAL A 183 -12.96 -1.44 -14.30
CA VAL A 183 -14.36 -1.89 -14.30
C VAL A 183 -14.93 -1.78 -15.71
N GLY A 184 -15.68 -2.80 -16.15
CA GLY A 184 -16.24 -2.89 -17.50
C GLY A 184 -15.32 -3.58 -18.51
N SER A 185 -14.09 -3.97 -18.15
CA SER A 185 -13.14 -4.70 -19.00
C SER A 185 -13.33 -6.21 -18.81
N LYS A 186 -13.48 -6.91 -19.93
CA LYS A 186 -13.47 -8.39 -19.99
C LYS A 186 -12.05 -8.94 -19.95
#